data_bb4a99e6dc04766295d13e0f323036b2
#
_entry.id   bb4a99e6dc04766295d13e0f323036b2
#
_cell.length_a   1.000
_cell.length_b   1.000
_cell.length_c   1.000
_cell.angle_alpha   90.00
_cell.angle_beta   90.00
_cell.angle_gamma   90.00
#
_symmetry.space_group_name_H-M   'P 1'
#
loop_
_entity.id
_entity.type
_entity.pdbx_description
1 polymer ?
#
loop_
_entity_poly.entity_id
_entity_poly.type
_entity_poly.pdbx_seq_one_letter_code
_entity_poly.pdbx_strand_id
1 'polypeptide(L)'
;IFFLNGQYKGILNIRERSNEDNIYTNCDGLEDIDMVENWNELKEGDYDEWQAFVDFYQAHGHSYEEYDKIMDVREFMNVMILNLFFCNLDFPGNNIVWWKPQAEGGRWRVIVKDTDFGLGLYGRSVSYNTIKWLYDPNYDKDNAWANRYEHTRLFRRLMEDERFSREFIDRCAIYMGDFMNFDRTWEIWEPMYNLIRNEYPIHRKLYNE
;
A
#
# COMPACT_ATOMS: atom_id res chain seq x y z
N ILE A 1 18.96 14.48 9.57
CA ILE A 1 20.07 15.25 8.94
C ILE A 1 21.25 14.29 8.81
N PHE A 2 21.83 14.24 7.63
CA PHE A 2 22.88 13.28 7.30
C PHE A 2 24.15 13.95 6.82
N PHE A 3 25.29 13.49 7.35
CA PHE A 3 26.64 13.88 6.92
C PHE A 3 27.44 12.64 6.52
N LEU A 4 28.17 12.73 5.42
CA LEU A 4 29.10 11.69 4.98
C LEU A 4 30.50 12.29 4.87
N ASN A 5 31.45 11.74 5.64
CA ASN A 5 32.84 12.26 5.70
C ASN A 5 32.92 13.78 5.98
N GLY A 6 32.07 14.27 6.89
CA GLY A 6 31.99 15.69 7.21
C GLY A 6 31.24 16.57 6.21
N GLN A 7 30.78 16.02 5.10
CA GLN A 7 29.99 16.75 4.11
C GLN A 7 28.50 16.57 4.38
N TYR A 8 27.76 17.65 4.38
CA TYR A 8 26.30 17.62 4.46
C TYR A 8 25.68 16.94 3.23
N LYS A 9 24.77 16.01 3.46
CA LYS A 9 24.05 15.22 2.44
C LYS A 9 22.52 15.38 2.55
N GLY A 10 22.05 16.33 3.34
CA GLY A 10 20.63 16.63 3.44
C GLY A 10 19.86 15.84 4.49
N ILE A 11 18.57 15.75 4.28
CA ILE A 11 17.64 14.99 5.09
C ILE A 11 17.47 13.63 4.42
N LEU A 12 17.80 12.55 5.12
CA LEU A 12 17.57 11.18 4.65
C LEU A 12 16.61 10.46 5.59
N ASN A 13 15.81 9.57 5.04
CA ASN A 13 14.94 8.67 5.79
C ASN A 13 15.70 7.39 6.14
N ILE A 14 15.51 6.92 7.37
CA ILE A 14 15.81 5.53 7.71
C ILE A 14 14.54 4.74 7.43
N ARG A 15 14.64 3.76 6.52
CA ARG A 15 13.52 2.91 6.13
C ARG A 15 13.87 1.45 6.40
N GLU A 16 12.93 0.70 6.92
CA GLU A 16 13.01 -0.73 6.92
C GLU A 16 12.73 -1.24 5.50
N ARG A 17 13.47 -2.25 5.08
CA ARG A 17 13.30 -2.83 3.76
C ARG A 17 12.12 -3.79 3.76
N SER A 18 11.24 -3.72 2.76
CA SER A 18 10.10 -4.63 2.61
C SER A 18 10.56 -5.93 1.94
N ASN A 19 11.24 -6.78 2.70
CA ASN A 19 11.81 -8.04 2.25
C ASN A 19 11.61 -9.14 3.33
N GLU A 20 12.21 -10.31 3.13
CA GLU A 20 12.18 -11.45 4.04
C GLU A 20 12.69 -11.09 5.45
N ASP A 21 13.74 -10.27 5.57
CA ASP A 21 14.26 -9.81 6.86
C ASP A 21 13.23 -9.01 7.67
N ASN A 22 12.39 -8.23 6.97
CA ASN A 22 11.28 -7.50 7.59
C ASN A 22 10.27 -8.47 8.20
N ILE A 23 9.91 -9.53 7.47
CA ILE A 23 8.99 -10.55 7.98
C ILE A 23 9.63 -11.30 9.16
N TYR A 24 10.87 -11.72 9.02
CA TYR A 24 11.61 -12.35 10.11
C TYR A 24 11.58 -11.50 11.39
N THR A 25 11.88 -10.22 11.27
CA THR A 25 11.97 -9.30 12.40
C THR A 25 10.61 -9.03 13.06
N ASN A 26 9.55 -8.91 12.26
CA ASN A 26 8.23 -8.44 12.72
C ASN A 26 7.22 -9.60 12.93
N CYS A 27 7.56 -10.83 12.54
CA CYS A 27 6.70 -12.01 12.63
C CYS A 27 7.38 -13.19 13.37
N ASP A 28 7.89 -12.92 14.56
CA ASP A 28 8.43 -13.94 15.51
C ASP A 28 9.51 -14.85 14.91
N GLY A 29 10.35 -14.34 14.01
CA GLY A 29 11.42 -15.09 13.39
C GLY A 29 10.97 -16.05 12.28
N LEU A 30 9.87 -15.73 11.60
CA LEU A 30 9.35 -16.52 10.49
C LEU A 30 10.30 -16.44 9.29
N GLU A 31 10.80 -17.61 8.82
CA GLU A 31 11.74 -17.74 7.70
C GLU A 31 11.07 -18.33 6.44
N ASP A 32 10.20 -19.34 6.61
CA ASP A 32 9.59 -20.06 5.49
C ASP A 32 8.37 -19.28 4.96
N ILE A 33 8.59 -18.48 3.93
CA ILE A 33 7.56 -17.62 3.31
C ILE A 33 7.58 -17.72 1.79
N ASP A 34 6.42 -17.41 1.18
CA ASP A 34 6.34 -17.01 -0.21
C ASP A 34 6.21 -15.49 -0.27
N MET A 35 6.94 -14.83 -1.16
CA MET A 35 6.90 -13.38 -1.32
C MET A 35 6.94 -12.97 -2.80
N VAL A 36 6.03 -12.10 -3.20
CA VAL A 36 5.92 -11.57 -4.56
C VAL A 36 5.76 -10.05 -4.53
N GLU A 37 6.58 -9.35 -5.30
CA GLU A 37 6.50 -7.90 -5.47
C GLU A 37 5.90 -7.54 -6.84
N ASN A 38 5.15 -6.44 -6.88
CA ASN A 38 4.60 -5.86 -8.11
C ASN A 38 3.86 -6.87 -9.01
N TRP A 39 3.14 -7.82 -8.41
CA TRP A 39 2.27 -8.81 -9.06
C TRP A 39 2.98 -9.96 -9.80
N ASN A 40 4.27 -9.88 -10.10
CA ASN A 40 4.97 -10.88 -10.91
C ASN A 40 6.44 -11.11 -10.54
N GLU A 41 6.98 -10.39 -9.58
CA GLU A 41 8.37 -10.51 -9.18
C GLU A 41 8.50 -11.42 -7.96
N LEU A 42 8.77 -12.71 -8.16
CA LEU A 42 9.07 -13.63 -7.06
C LEU A 42 10.33 -13.14 -6.31
N LYS A 43 10.21 -12.96 -5.01
CA LYS A 43 11.32 -12.61 -4.12
C LYS A 43 11.75 -13.79 -3.26
N GLU A 44 10.79 -14.54 -2.73
CA GLU A 44 11.03 -15.73 -1.92
C GLU A 44 9.97 -16.80 -2.21
N GLY A 45 10.32 -18.07 -2.00
CA GLY A 45 9.42 -19.21 -2.01
C GLY A 45 9.02 -19.70 -3.39
N ASP A 46 7.74 -20.07 -3.57
CA ASP A 46 7.22 -20.77 -4.74
C ASP A 46 6.22 -19.90 -5.54
N TYR A 47 6.49 -19.78 -6.83
CA TYR A 47 5.62 -19.03 -7.74
C TYR A 47 4.30 -19.76 -8.04
N ASP A 48 4.25 -21.08 -7.91
CA ASP A 48 3.03 -21.86 -8.17
C ASP A 48 1.94 -21.52 -7.14
N GLU A 49 2.31 -21.24 -5.89
CA GLU A 49 1.38 -20.77 -4.86
C GLU A 49 0.82 -19.38 -5.17
N TRP A 50 1.65 -18.50 -5.71
CA TRP A 50 1.20 -17.21 -6.19
C TRP A 50 0.26 -17.35 -7.38
N GLN A 51 0.60 -18.20 -8.35
CA GLN A 51 -0.24 -18.44 -9.52
C GLN A 51 -1.59 -19.04 -9.12
N ALA A 52 -1.61 -19.96 -8.17
CA ALA A 52 -2.86 -20.51 -7.64
C ALA A 52 -3.75 -19.42 -7.00
N PHE A 53 -3.18 -18.46 -6.29
CA PHE A 53 -3.91 -17.32 -5.77
C PHE A 53 -4.44 -16.40 -6.89
N VAL A 54 -3.62 -16.14 -7.90
CA VAL A 54 -4.03 -15.35 -9.08
C VAL A 54 -5.19 -16.03 -9.80
N ASP A 55 -5.11 -17.31 -10.05
CA ASP A 55 -6.16 -18.10 -10.73
C ASP A 55 -7.46 -18.08 -9.91
N PHE A 56 -7.36 -18.18 -8.59
CA PHE A 56 -8.51 -18.09 -7.69
C PHE A 56 -9.25 -16.77 -7.86
N TYR A 57 -8.59 -15.62 -7.69
CA TYR A 57 -9.29 -14.34 -7.76
C TYR A 57 -9.62 -13.89 -9.19
N GLN A 58 -9.08 -14.54 -10.21
CA GLN A 58 -9.52 -14.33 -11.60
C GLN A 58 -10.91 -14.89 -11.86
N ALA A 59 -11.29 -15.95 -11.18
CA ALA A 59 -12.65 -16.48 -11.25
C ALA A 59 -13.66 -15.57 -10.55
N HIS A 60 -14.94 -15.72 -10.90
CA HIS A 60 -16.04 -14.98 -10.30
C HIS A 60 -16.76 -15.80 -9.23
N GLY A 61 -17.46 -15.12 -8.35
CA GLY A 61 -18.45 -15.72 -7.47
C GLY A 61 -17.90 -16.31 -6.18
N HIS A 62 -16.65 -16.02 -5.83
CA HIS A 62 -16.12 -16.38 -4.52
C HIS A 62 -16.69 -15.48 -3.43
N SER A 63 -17.08 -16.10 -2.31
CA SER A 63 -17.55 -15.40 -1.12
C SER A 63 -16.40 -14.80 -0.31
N TYR A 64 -16.75 -13.87 0.58
CA TYR A 64 -15.83 -13.32 1.58
C TYR A 64 -15.08 -14.43 2.34
N GLU A 65 -15.81 -15.48 2.79
CA GLU A 65 -15.26 -16.59 3.55
C GLU A 65 -14.27 -17.44 2.75
N GLU A 66 -14.46 -17.56 1.45
CA GLU A 66 -13.54 -18.28 0.57
C GLU A 66 -12.25 -17.47 0.37
N TYR A 67 -12.37 -16.14 0.18
CA TYR A 67 -11.20 -15.26 0.16
C TYR A 67 -10.44 -15.28 1.49
N ASP A 68 -11.14 -15.22 2.63
CA ASP A 68 -10.50 -15.16 3.97
C ASP A 68 -9.76 -16.45 4.35
N LYS A 69 -9.98 -17.55 3.65
CA LYS A 69 -9.18 -18.78 3.79
C LYS A 69 -7.81 -18.67 3.12
N ILE A 70 -7.69 -17.85 2.08
CA ILE A 70 -6.51 -17.78 1.21
C ILE A 70 -5.71 -16.51 1.45
N MET A 71 -6.38 -15.41 1.82
CA MET A 71 -5.74 -14.12 2.09
C MET A 71 -6.31 -13.48 3.35
N ASP A 72 -5.55 -12.60 3.98
CA ASP A 72 -6.07 -11.74 5.05
C ASP A 72 -6.88 -10.60 4.42
N VAL A 73 -8.18 -10.84 4.28
CA VAL A 73 -9.12 -9.91 3.63
C VAL A 73 -9.16 -8.57 4.36
N ARG A 74 -9.07 -8.58 5.69
CA ARG A 74 -9.13 -7.34 6.50
C ARG A 74 -7.85 -6.53 6.40
N GLU A 75 -6.70 -7.18 6.38
CA GLU A 75 -5.42 -6.49 6.17
C GLU A 75 -5.39 -5.84 4.78
N PHE A 76 -5.77 -6.59 3.73
CA PHE A 76 -5.88 -6.04 2.39
C PHE A 76 -6.84 -4.84 2.32
N MET A 77 -8.01 -4.94 2.96
CA MET A 77 -8.98 -3.85 3.06
C MET A 77 -8.36 -2.59 3.68
N ASN A 78 -7.62 -2.75 4.79
CA ASN A 78 -6.94 -1.64 5.46
C ASN A 78 -5.87 -0.99 4.56
N VAL A 79 -5.10 -1.80 3.83
CA VAL A 79 -4.08 -1.31 2.88
C VAL A 79 -4.75 -0.54 1.74
N MET A 80 -5.88 -1.02 1.21
CA MET A 80 -6.66 -0.30 0.20
C MET A 80 -7.16 1.04 0.73
N ILE A 81 -7.76 1.08 1.93
CA ILE A 81 -8.28 2.31 2.53
C ILE A 81 -7.15 3.33 2.73
N LEU A 82 -6.00 2.90 3.24
CA LEU A 82 -4.84 3.76 3.46
C LEU A 82 -4.37 4.42 2.16
N ASN A 83 -4.17 3.64 1.11
CA ASN A 83 -3.70 4.14 -0.18
C ASN A 83 -4.73 5.05 -0.86
N LEU A 84 -6.02 4.74 -0.74
CA LEU A 84 -7.09 5.59 -1.25
C LEU A 84 -7.16 6.93 -0.49
N PHE A 85 -6.99 6.91 0.83
CA PHE A 85 -6.96 8.11 1.66
C PHE A 85 -5.77 9.01 1.32
N PHE A 86 -4.58 8.45 1.18
CA PHE A 86 -3.40 9.20 0.77
C PHE A 86 -3.42 9.64 -0.70
N CYS A 87 -4.40 9.19 -1.49
CA CYS A 87 -4.40 9.40 -2.94
C CYS A 87 -3.09 8.92 -3.58
N ASN A 88 -2.62 7.72 -3.17
CA ASN A 88 -1.41 7.12 -3.72
C ASN A 88 -1.71 6.54 -5.10
N LEU A 89 -1.30 7.24 -6.15
CA LEU A 89 -1.58 6.86 -7.54
C LEU A 89 -0.53 5.92 -8.16
N ASP A 90 0.40 5.47 -7.36
CA ASP A 90 1.35 4.42 -7.72
C ASP A 90 0.81 3.02 -7.36
N PHE A 91 -0.01 2.96 -6.34
CA PHE A 91 -0.70 1.75 -5.89
C PHE A 91 -2.08 1.61 -6.57
N PRO A 92 -2.52 0.39 -6.96
CA PRO A 92 -1.90 -0.91 -6.70
C PRO A 92 -0.99 -1.42 -7.83
N GLY A 93 -0.69 -0.64 -8.86
CA GLY A 93 0.14 -1.09 -9.99
C GLY A 93 1.61 -1.28 -9.65
N ASN A 94 2.07 -0.60 -8.61
CA ASN A 94 3.42 -0.65 -8.09
C ASN A 94 3.41 -0.58 -6.55
N ASN A 95 4.56 -0.75 -5.92
CA ASN A 95 4.73 -0.63 -4.48
C ASN A 95 3.79 -1.54 -3.66
N ILE A 96 3.50 -2.73 -4.18
CA ILE A 96 2.75 -3.77 -3.51
C ILE A 96 3.63 -4.99 -3.29
N VAL A 97 3.72 -5.46 -2.04
CA VAL A 97 4.46 -6.66 -1.67
C VAL A 97 3.48 -7.63 -1.01
N TRP A 98 3.30 -8.76 -1.65
CA TRP A 98 2.51 -9.87 -1.16
C TRP A 98 3.41 -10.89 -0.47
N TRP A 99 2.96 -11.44 0.63
CA TRP A 99 3.65 -12.51 1.32
C TRP A 99 2.70 -13.43 2.04
N LYS A 100 3.10 -14.67 2.28
CA LYS A 100 2.39 -15.61 3.16
C LYS A 100 3.37 -16.56 3.84
N PRO A 101 3.03 -17.09 5.04
CA PRO A 101 3.73 -18.24 5.61
C PRO A 101 3.54 -19.48 4.72
N GLN A 102 4.58 -20.30 4.56
CA GLN A 102 4.46 -21.62 3.89
C GLN A 102 3.80 -22.67 4.77
N ALA A 103 3.53 -22.36 6.04
CA ALA A 103 2.82 -23.23 6.96
C ALA A 103 1.38 -23.54 6.49
N GLU A 104 0.84 -24.69 6.93
CA GLU A 104 -0.55 -25.05 6.70
C GLU A 104 -1.50 -23.95 7.18
N GLY A 105 -2.43 -23.55 6.33
CA GLY A 105 -3.36 -22.44 6.60
C GLY A 105 -2.73 -21.04 6.45
N GLY A 106 -1.51 -20.94 5.91
CA GLY A 106 -0.88 -19.66 5.58
C GLY A 106 -1.73 -18.88 4.58
N ARG A 107 -1.94 -17.59 4.88
CA ARG A 107 -2.77 -16.69 4.06
C ARG A 107 -1.93 -15.58 3.47
N TRP A 108 -2.23 -15.18 2.24
CA TRP A 108 -1.62 -14.02 1.58
C TRP A 108 -1.93 -12.73 2.33
N ARG A 109 -0.91 -11.94 2.53
CA ARG A 109 -0.92 -10.64 3.22
C ARG A 109 -0.20 -9.59 2.40
N VAL A 110 -0.40 -8.31 2.72
CA VAL A 110 0.19 -7.19 1.97
C VAL A 110 1.00 -6.31 2.91
N ILE A 111 2.23 -6.02 2.52
CA ILE A 111 3.04 -5.00 3.20
C ILE A 111 2.71 -3.63 2.61
N VAL A 112 2.45 -2.65 3.47
CA VAL A 112 2.38 -1.24 3.07
C VAL A 112 3.79 -0.76 2.73
N LYS A 113 3.97 -0.31 1.49
CA LYS A 113 5.25 0.15 0.98
C LYS A 113 5.06 1.45 0.23
N ASP A 114 5.98 2.37 0.43
CA ASP A 114 6.20 3.59 -0.37
C ASP A 114 4.92 4.37 -0.73
N THR A 115 4.41 5.13 0.23
CA THR A 115 3.20 5.95 0.05
C THR A 115 3.50 7.39 -0.38
N ASP A 116 4.72 7.68 -0.80
CA ASP A 116 5.17 9.03 -1.11
C ASP A 116 4.57 9.63 -2.41
N PHE A 117 4.03 8.78 -3.29
CA PHE A 117 3.27 9.21 -4.47
C PHE A 117 1.84 9.67 -4.14
N GLY A 118 1.61 10.07 -2.89
CA GLY A 118 0.32 10.47 -2.35
C GLY A 118 0.28 11.94 -1.93
N LEU A 119 -0.79 12.30 -1.20
CA LEU A 119 -0.98 13.61 -0.54
C LEU A 119 -0.84 14.82 -1.47
N GLY A 120 -1.24 14.67 -2.74
CA GLY A 120 -1.26 15.75 -3.72
C GLY A 120 0.08 15.98 -4.43
N LEU A 121 0.97 14.99 -4.44
CA LEU A 121 2.20 15.04 -5.25
C LEU A 121 1.86 15.47 -6.69
N TYR A 122 2.70 16.30 -7.29
CA TYR A 122 2.49 16.96 -8.59
C TYR A 122 1.23 17.87 -8.66
N GLY A 123 0.82 18.43 -7.53
CA GLY A 123 -0.23 19.46 -7.48
C GLY A 123 -1.65 18.93 -7.69
N ARG A 124 -1.92 17.66 -7.41
CA ARG A 124 -3.28 17.13 -7.49
C ARG A 124 -4.20 17.81 -6.50
N SER A 125 -5.42 18.06 -6.95
CA SER A 125 -6.46 18.73 -6.16
C SER A 125 -6.90 17.83 -5.00
N VAL A 126 -7.26 18.45 -3.87
CA VAL A 126 -7.93 17.80 -2.73
C VAL A 126 -9.30 17.20 -3.10
N SER A 127 -9.87 17.58 -4.24
CA SER A 127 -11.11 17.02 -4.78
C SER A 127 -10.88 15.83 -5.72
N TYR A 128 -9.65 15.34 -5.85
CA TYR A 128 -9.35 14.17 -6.67
C TYR A 128 -10.06 12.93 -6.13
N ASN A 129 -10.85 12.27 -6.96
CA ASN A 129 -11.61 11.10 -6.57
C ASN A 129 -10.82 9.82 -6.85
N THR A 130 -10.07 9.35 -5.86
CA THR A 130 -9.21 8.17 -5.96
C THR A 130 -10.00 6.89 -6.24
N ILE A 131 -11.21 6.76 -5.70
CA ILE A 131 -12.08 5.60 -5.98
C ILE A 131 -12.51 5.62 -7.45
N LYS A 132 -12.92 6.78 -7.99
CA LYS A 132 -13.26 6.88 -9.41
C LYS A 132 -12.07 6.54 -10.28
N TRP A 133 -10.88 7.07 -9.96
CA TRP A 133 -9.65 6.73 -10.67
C TRP A 133 -9.37 5.23 -10.64
N LEU A 134 -9.54 4.56 -9.49
CA LEU A 134 -9.30 3.11 -9.36
C LEU A 134 -10.18 2.27 -10.31
N TYR A 135 -11.40 2.75 -10.61
CA TYR A 135 -12.36 2.04 -11.46
C TYR A 135 -12.37 2.49 -12.93
N ASP A 136 -11.88 3.70 -13.24
CA ASP A 136 -11.94 4.30 -14.56
C ASP A 136 -10.56 4.77 -15.04
N PRO A 137 -9.88 3.99 -15.91
CA PRO A 137 -8.57 4.38 -16.46
C PRO A 137 -8.61 5.67 -17.30
N ASN A 138 -9.79 6.13 -17.71
CA ASN A 138 -9.94 7.38 -18.46
C ASN A 138 -10.06 8.62 -17.57
N TYR A 139 -10.24 8.43 -16.26
CA TYR A 139 -10.37 9.54 -15.31
C TYR A 139 -9.07 10.34 -15.18
N ASP A 140 -7.93 9.66 -15.16
CA ASP A 140 -6.59 10.26 -15.18
C ASP A 140 -5.67 9.39 -16.04
N LYS A 141 -5.49 9.75 -17.30
CA LYS A 141 -4.75 8.94 -18.28
C LYS A 141 -3.26 8.91 -18.00
N ASP A 142 -2.72 9.92 -17.35
CA ASP A 142 -1.28 10.01 -17.03
C ASP A 142 -0.88 8.99 -15.97
N ASN A 143 -1.85 8.58 -15.13
CA ASN A 143 -1.66 7.57 -14.08
C ASN A 143 -2.45 6.27 -14.34
N ALA A 144 -2.95 6.05 -15.54
CA ALA A 144 -3.73 4.85 -15.89
C ALA A 144 -2.88 3.57 -15.95
N TRP A 145 -1.56 3.67 -15.83
CA TRP A 145 -0.68 2.51 -15.76
C TRP A 145 -0.81 1.77 -14.43
N ALA A 146 -1.09 2.48 -13.31
CA ALA A 146 -1.18 1.89 -11.99
C ALA A 146 -2.56 1.29 -11.68
N ASN A 147 -3.63 1.81 -12.30
CA ASN A 147 -5.00 1.35 -12.09
C ASN A 147 -5.52 0.41 -13.19
N ARG A 148 -4.63 -0.25 -13.95
CA ARG A 148 -5.03 -1.24 -14.95
C ARG A 148 -5.90 -2.34 -14.33
N TYR A 149 -6.74 -2.93 -15.15
CA TYR A 149 -7.69 -3.94 -14.67
C TYR A 149 -7.00 -5.12 -13.97
N GLU A 150 -5.85 -5.57 -14.47
CA GLU A 150 -5.05 -6.63 -13.86
C GLU A 150 -4.63 -6.31 -12.41
N HIS A 151 -4.31 -5.05 -12.11
CA HIS A 151 -3.89 -4.61 -10.78
C HIS A 151 -5.08 -4.35 -9.83
N THR A 152 -6.22 -3.98 -10.37
CA THR A 152 -7.42 -3.66 -9.60
C THR A 152 -8.43 -4.80 -9.51
N ARG A 153 -8.19 -5.90 -10.24
CA ARG A 153 -9.12 -7.02 -10.37
C ARG A 153 -9.50 -7.63 -9.02
N LEU A 154 -8.50 -7.93 -8.19
CA LEU A 154 -8.76 -8.51 -6.87
C LEU A 154 -9.71 -7.64 -6.03
N PHE A 155 -9.44 -6.35 -5.93
CA PHE A 155 -10.30 -5.42 -5.20
C PHE A 155 -11.71 -5.38 -5.81
N ARG A 156 -11.83 -5.33 -7.13
CA ARG A 156 -13.12 -5.33 -7.83
C ARG A 156 -13.92 -6.61 -7.56
N ARG A 157 -13.25 -7.77 -7.52
CA ARG A 157 -13.89 -9.05 -7.18
C ARG A 157 -14.40 -9.08 -5.75
N LEU A 158 -13.58 -8.63 -4.82
CA LEU A 158 -13.99 -8.52 -3.42
C LEU A 158 -15.19 -7.57 -3.25
N MET A 159 -15.23 -6.46 -3.98
CA MET A 159 -16.36 -5.52 -3.96
C MET A 159 -17.66 -6.08 -4.56
N GLU A 160 -17.63 -7.20 -5.29
CA GLU A 160 -18.83 -7.94 -5.75
C GLU A 160 -19.52 -8.66 -4.57
N ASP A 161 -18.79 -8.99 -3.50
CA ASP A 161 -19.35 -9.57 -2.29
C ASP A 161 -19.98 -8.49 -1.40
N GLU A 162 -21.26 -8.69 -1.02
CA GLU A 162 -22.02 -7.69 -0.24
C GLU A 162 -21.42 -7.46 1.16
N ARG A 163 -20.88 -8.52 1.79
CA ARG A 163 -20.27 -8.41 3.11
C ARG A 163 -18.97 -7.59 3.04
N PHE A 164 -18.12 -7.89 2.05
CA PHE A 164 -16.88 -7.14 1.85
C PHE A 164 -17.16 -5.66 1.56
N SER A 165 -18.05 -5.36 0.61
CA SER A 165 -18.34 -3.98 0.20
C SER A 165 -18.93 -3.17 1.34
N ARG A 166 -19.79 -3.76 2.17
CA ARG A 166 -20.35 -3.12 3.36
C ARG A 166 -19.27 -2.87 4.43
N GLU A 167 -18.47 -3.90 4.76
CA GLU A 167 -17.39 -3.76 5.74
C GLU A 167 -16.35 -2.72 5.28
N PHE A 168 -16.04 -2.67 3.99
CA PHE A 168 -15.13 -1.66 3.42
C PHE A 168 -15.65 -0.23 3.62
N ILE A 169 -16.92 0.02 3.30
CA ILE A 169 -17.55 1.34 3.47
C ILE A 169 -17.59 1.74 4.94
N ASP A 170 -17.99 0.83 5.82
CA ASP A 170 -18.07 1.08 7.26
C ASP A 170 -16.69 1.40 7.84
N ARG A 171 -15.64 0.67 7.44
CA ARG A 171 -14.26 0.96 7.85
C ARG A 171 -13.76 2.29 7.33
N CYS A 172 -14.04 2.64 6.07
CA CYS A 172 -13.71 3.96 5.55
C CYS A 172 -14.34 5.07 6.41
N ALA A 173 -15.62 4.93 6.76
CA ALA A 173 -16.33 5.92 7.57
C ALA A 173 -15.72 6.03 8.99
N ILE A 174 -15.44 4.89 9.62
CA ILE A 174 -14.83 4.85 10.97
C ILE A 174 -13.43 5.48 10.92
N TYR A 175 -12.58 5.08 9.98
CA TYR A 175 -11.20 5.55 9.91
C TYR A 175 -11.12 7.06 9.62
N MET A 176 -11.94 7.57 8.70
CA MET A 176 -12.00 9.00 8.40
C MET A 176 -12.58 9.82 9.55
N GLY A 177 -13.50 9.25 10.34
CA GLY A 177 -14.09 9.90 11.51
C GLY A 177 -13.18 9.88 12.74
N ASP A 178 -12.27 8.94 12.84
CA ASP A 178 -11.41 8.73 14.02
C ASP A 178 -9.94 9.13 13.72
N PHE A 179 -9.10 8.20 13.30
CA PHE A 179 -7.65 8.44 13.27
C PHE A 179 -7.12 9.01 11.93
N MET A 180 -7.91 8.98 10.86
CA MET A 180 -7.58 9.62 9.57
C MET A 180 -8.23 10.99 9.41
N ASN A 181 -8.83 11.57 10.45
CA ASN A 181 -9.33 12.94 10.39
C ASN A 181 -8.18 13.97 10.40
N PHE A 182 -8.50 15.21 10.04
CA PHE A 182 -7.51 16.28 9.95
C PHE A 182 -6.76 16.52 11.26
N ASP A 183 -7.48 16.61 12.38
CA ASP A 183 -6.89 16.97 13.68
C ASP A 183 -5.89 15.90 14.13
N ARG A 184 -6.26 14.63 14.01
CA ARG A 184 -5.40 13.51 14.36
C ARG A 184 -4.19 13.38 13.43
N THR A 185 -4.40 13.57 12.15
CA THR A 185 -3.33 13.57 11.15
C THR A 185 -2.35 14.70 11.42
N TRP A 186 -2.86 15.90 11.76
CA TRP A 186 -2.04 17.06 12.10
C TRP A 186 -1.23 16.85 13.37
N GLU A 187 -1.82 16.31 14.43
CA GLU A 187 -1.12 15.96 15.68
C GLU A 187 0.11 15.07 15.45
N ILE A 188 0.03 14.16 14.48
CA ILE A 188 1.15 13.28 14.12
C ILE A 188 2.15 14.00 13.23
N TRP A 189 1.67 14.74 12.24
CA TRP A 189 2.51 15.37 11.20
C TRP A 189 3.28 16.60 11.69
N GLU A 190 2.64 17.45 12.50
CA GLU A 190 3.23 18.72 12.93
C GLU A 190 4.55 18.57 13.69
N PRO A 191 4.71 17.64 14.65
CA PRO A 191 5.99 17.40 15.30
C PRO A 191 7.09 16.97 14.32
N MET A 192 6.76 16.11 13.35
CA MET A 192 7.71 15.68 12.32
C MET A 192 8.13 16.83 11.42
N TYR A 193 7.17 17.64 10.97
CA TYR A 193 7.43 18.85 10.20
C TYR A 193 8.35 19.82 10.97
N ASN A 194 8.09 20.04 12.26
CA ASN A 194 8.87 20.94 13.09
C ASN A 194 10.34 20.50 13.26
N LEU A 195 10.63 19.19 13.18
CA LEU A 195 11.98 18.66 13.21
C LEU A 195 12.80 19.03 11.96
N ILE A 196 12.16 19.14 10.80
CA ILE A 196 12.86 19.30 9.52
C ILE A 196 12.66 20.67 8.87
N ARG A 197 11.66 21.47 9.27
CA ARG A 197 11.25 22.70 8.58
C ARG A 197 12.37 23.73 8.38
N ASN A 198 13.30 23.83 9.32
CA ASN A 198 14.42 24.76 9.22
C ASN A 198 15.54 24.24 8.32
N GLU A 199 15.64 22.92 8.19
CA GLU A 199 16.64 22.23 7.38
C GLU A 199 16.19 22.02 5.93
N TYR A 200 14.89 21.94 5.71
CA TYR A 200 14.33 21.64 4.41
C TYR A 200 14.73 22.63 3.30
N PRO A 201 14.79 23.96 3.54
CA PRO A 201 15.29 24.91 2.53
C PRO A 201 16.76 24.69 2.15
N ILE A 202 17.58 24.19 3.08
CA ILE A 202 19.00 23.88 2.83
C ILE A 202 19.09 22.59 1.99
N HIS A 203 18.30 21.59 2.34
CA HIS A 203 18.17 20.33 1.60
C HIS A 203 17.76 20.59 0.14
N ARG A 204 16.71 21.38 -0.10
CA ARG A 204 16.26 21.74 -1.45
C ARG A 204 17.35 22.40 -2.29
N LYS A 205 18.11 23.32 -1.71
CA LYS A 205 19.23 23.95 -2.41
C LYS A 205 20.33 22.97 -2.81
N LEU A 206 20.55 21.93 -1.99
CA LEU A 206 21.57 20.91 -2.26
C LEU A 206 21.20 20.08 -3.52
N TYR A 207 19.91 19.82 -3.73
CA TYR A 207 19.42 18.99 -4.81
C TYR A 207 18.78 19.77 -5.99
N ASN A 208 18.85 21.11 -5.95
CA ASN A 208 18.29 22.01 -6.97
C ASN A 208 16.77 21.81 -7.18
N GLU A 209 16.03 21.56 -6.09
CA GLU A 209 14.57 21.40 -6.08
C GLU A 209 13.82 22.71 -5.76
#